data_6cbf2827f46c98fd55a5ffc4bce6ed6a
#
_entry.id   6cbf2827f46c98fd55a5ffc4bce6ed6a
#
_cell.length_a   1.000
_cell.length_b   1.000
_cell.length_c   1.000
_cell.angle_alpha   90.00
_cell.angle_beta   90.00
_cell.angle_gamma   90.00
#
_symmetry.space_group_name_H-M   'P 1'
#
loop_
_entity.id
_entity.type
_entity.pdbx_description
1 polymer ?
#
loop_
_entity_poly.entity_id
_entity_poly.type
_entity_poly.pdbx_seq_one_letter_code
_entity_poly.pdbx_strand_id
1 'polypeptide(L)'
;KTYHEAVKQVLEKLPYNKKERSLLLTHQFVVHGQMFPETSESEQKLVGGIEAVDVSCFEKFDYTALGHLHRAQKIKQEWIRYAGSPLAYSFSEANDKKGITVVELKEKGTCLVRTILLQPKTKLAVLKDTLKNLLSETYQEFQTGYYLSIRVTDEEMLEYPVQRLQQTFSGMLECRIENRRMLSQGITKSADLSVLEKKPKE
;
A
#
# COMPACT_ATOMS: atom_id res chain seq x y z
N LYS A 1 23.14 -2.26 -21.38
CA LYS A 1 21.69 -2.51 -21.53
C LYS A 1 20.99 -2.06 -20.26
N THR A 2 19.95 -1.26 -20.39
CA THR A 2 19.09 -0.86 -19.27
C THR A 2 18.16 -2.02 -18.89
N TYR A 3 17.59 -1.97 -17.70
CA TYR A 3 16.57 -2.93 -17.27
C TYR A 3 15.36 -2.95 -18.23
N HIS A 4 14.88 -1.76 -18.63
CA HIS A 4 13.83 -1.61 -19.62
C HIS A 4 14.15 -2.34 -20.94
N GLU A 5 15.35 -2.17 -21.48
CA GLU A 5 15.77 -2.86 -22.72
C GLU A 5 15.81 -4.38 -22.56
N ALA A 6 16.22 -4.87 -21.39
CA ALA A 6 16.25 -6.30 -21.11
C ALA A 6 14.82 -6.87 -21.07
N VAL A 7 13.90 -6.23 -20.37
CA VAL A 7 12.49 -6.65 -20.32
C VAL A 7 11.86 -6.61 -21.71
N LYS A 8 12.07 -5.54 -22.47
CA LYS A 8 11.59 -5.41 -23.85
C LYS A 8 12.05 -6.56 -24.72
N GLN A 9 13.34 -6.89 -24.69
CA GLN A 9 13.91 -8.02 -25.47
C GLN A 9 13.27 -9.37 -25.09
N VAL A 10 13.00 -9.60 -23.80
CA VAL A 10 12.31 -10.82 -23.35
C VAL A 10 10.89 -10.86 -23.91
N LEU A 11 10.13 -9.76 -23.79
CA LEU A 11 8.76 -9.68 -24.27
C LEU A 11 8.66 -9.83 -25.81
N GLU A 12 9.64 -9.33 -26.56
CA GLU A 12 9.70 -9.49 -28.02
C GLU A 12 9.90 -10.95 -28.46
N LYS A 13 10.58 -11.76 -27.62
CA LYS A 13 10.81 -13.19 -27.88
C LYS A 13 9.67 -14.10 -27.47
N LEU A 14 8.71 -13.59 -26.70
CA LEU A 14 7.55 -14.39 -26.31
C LEU A 14 6.70 -14.74 -27.52
N PRO A 15 6.19 -15.98 -27.62
CA PRO A 15 5.27 -16.36 -28.68
C PRO A 15 4.02 -15.47 -28.61
N TYR A 16 3.68 -14.85 -29.72
CA TYR A 16 2.52 -13.95 -29.80
C TYR A 16 1.78 -14.18 -31.13
N ASN A 17 0.53 -14.61 -31.02
CA ASN A 17 -0.36 -14.74 -32.17
C ASN A 17 -1.41 -13.63 -32.15
N LYS A 18 -1.41 -12.77 -33.17
CA LYS A 18 -2.37 -11.64 -33.29
C LYS A 18 -3.85 -12.07 -33.37
N LYS A 19 -4.11 -13.33 -33.73
CA LYS A 19 -5.49 -13.86 -33.86
C LYS A 19 -6.00 -14.48 -32.57
N GLU A 20 -5.12 -14.77 -31.61
CA GLU A 20 -5.46 -15.41 -30.36
C GLU A 20 -5.48 -14.41 -29.21
N ARG A 21 -6.31 -14.67 -28.20
CA ARG A 21 -6.33 -13.87 -26.96
C ARG A 21 -5.01 -14.08 -26.22
N SER A 22 -4.45 -13.01 -25.69
CA SER A 22 -3.17 -13.00 -25.03
C SER A 22 -3.26 -12.34 -23.65
N LEU A 23 -2.77 -13.05 -22.65
CA LEU A 23 -2.66 -12.59 -21.27
C LEU A 23 -1.19 -12.62 -20.86
N LEU A 24 -0.70 -11.50 -20.35
CA LEU A 24 0.63 -11.42 -19.74
C LEU A 24 0.51 -11.28 -18.23
N LEU A 25 1.26 -12.10 -17.49
CA LEU A 25 1.49 -11.90 -16.05
C LEU A 25 2.95 -11.53 -15.85
N THR A 26 3.18 -10.44 -15.16
CA THR A 26 4.54 -9.95 -14.92
C THR A 26 4.62 -9.16 -13.62
N HIS A 27 5.83 -9.09 -13.03
CA HIS A 27 6.08 -8.38 -11.78
C HIS A 27 7.10 -7.28 -12.06
N GLN A 28 6.62 -6.08 -12.41
CA GLN A 28 7.43 -4.97 -12.90
C GLN A 28 6.96 -3.63 -12.34
N PHE A 29 7.89 -2.69 -12.16
CA PHE A 29 7.55 -1.29 -11.93
C PHE A 29 7.32 -0.59 -13.27
N VAL A 30 6.05 -0.34 -13.60
CA VAL A 30 5.65 0.16 -14.91
C VAL A 30 5.33 1.66 -14.83
N VAL A 31 5.91 2.43 -15.75
CA VAL A 31 5.69 3.88 -15.86
C VAL A 31 5.05 4.24 -17.20
N HIS A 32 4.41 5.41 -17.27
CA HIS A 32 3.91 5.98 -18.52
C HIS A 32 4.61 7.32 -18.79
N GLY A 33 5.67 7.29 -19.58
CA GLY A 33 6.52 8.46 -19.79
C GLY A 33 7.15 8.95 -18.47
N GLN A 34 6.80 10.17 -18.04
CA GLN A 34 7.23 10.73 -16.77
C GLN A 34 6.24 10.54 -15.62
N MET A 35 5.11 9.88 -15.87
CA MET A 35 4.11 9.58 -14.83
C MET A 35 4.45 8.28 -14.11
N PHE A 36 4.64 8.39 -12.80
CA PHE A 36 4.87 7.25 -11.92
C PHE A 36 3.55 6.77 -11.30
N PRO A 37 3.40 5.46 -11.08
CA PRO A 37 2.25 4.93 -10.35
C PRO A 37 2.29 5.34 -8.87
N GLU A 38 1.14 5.25 -8.21
CA GLU A 38 1.05 5.44 -6.77
C GLU A 38 1.71 4.27 -6.04
N THR A 39 2.52 4.59 -5.03
CA THR A 39 3.21 3.61 -4.18
C THR A 39 2.75 3.73 -2.74
N SER A 40 2.95 2.69 -1.94
CA SER A 40 2.72 2.67 -0.50
C SER A 40 4.04 2.67 0.28
N GLU A 41 3.98 2.92 1.59
CA GLU A 41 5.19 2.92 2.45
C GLU A 41 5.81 1.52 2.62
N SER A 42 5.03 0.47 2.38
CA SER A 42 5.48 -0.92 2.46
C SER A 42 6.28 -1.38 1.25
N GLU A 43 6.29 -0.60 0.17
CA GLU A 43 7.04 -0.89 -1.04
C GLU A 43 8.44 -0.27 -0.96
N GLN A 44 9.42 -1.01 -1.45
CA GLN A 44 10.77 -0.47 -1.53
C GLN A 44 10.79 0.71 -2.50
N LYS A 45 11.27 1.86 -2.03
CA LYS A 45 11.47 3.01 -2.90
C LYS A 45 12.58 2.69 -3.90
N LEU A 46 12.21 2.59 -5.16
CA LEU A 46 13.18 2.44 -6.25
C LEU A 46 14.06 3.70 -6.33
N VAL A 47 15.32 3.55 -5.97
CA VAL A 47 16.29 4.65 -6.05
C VAL A 47 16.58 4.93 -7.53
N GLY A 48 16.18 6.11 -8.00
CA GLY A 48 16.51 6.59 -9.34
C GLY A 48 15.75 5.98 -10.51
N GLY A 49 14.69 5.16 -10.27
CA GLY A 49 13.84 4.60 -11.35
C GLY A 49 14.57 3.62 -12.29
N ILE A 50 15.69 3.06 -11.87
CA ILE A 50 16.56 2.20 -12.70
C ILE A 50 15.83 0.96 -13.23
N GLU A 51 14.84 0.47 -12.50
CA GLU A 51 14.04 -0.72 -12.85
C GLU A 51 12.69 -0.38 -13.50
N ALA A 52 12.47 0.87 -13.86
CA ALA A 52 11.23 1.28 -14.50
C ALA A 52 11.13 0.75 -15.93
N VAL A 53 9.96 0.18 -16.26
CA VAL A 53 9.64 -0.31 -17.61
C VAL A 53 8.51 0.54 -18.18
N ASP A 54 8.70 1.05 -19.39
CA ASP A 54 7.66 1.85 -20.06
C ASP A 54 6.46 0.98 -20.45
N VAL A 55 5.26 1.53 -20.26
CA VAL A 55 3.99 0.86 -20.51
C VAL A 55 3.82 0.35 -21.94
N SER A 56 4.48 0.98 -22.92
CA SER A 56 4.42 0.59 -24.34
C SER A 56 4.90 -0.86 -24.59
N CYS A 57 5.73 -1.40 -23.70
CA CYS A 57 6.17 -2.80 -23.79
C CYS A 57 5.02 -3.81 -23.64
N PHE A 58 3.90 -3.39 -23.04
CA PHE A 58 2.80 -4.25 -22.63
C PHE A 58 1.54 -4.10 -23.50
N GLU A 59 1.48 -3.09 -24.36
CA GLU A 59 0.27 -2.72 -25.13
C GLU A 59 -0.19 -3.75 -26.14
N LYS A 60 0.69 -4.67 -26.56
CA LYS A 60 0.34 -5.71 -27.53
C LYS A 60 -0.58 -6.81 -26.97
N PHE A 61 -0.65 -6.96 -25.65
CA PHE A 61 -1.44 -7.98 -24.99
C PHE A 61 -2.87 -7.52 -24.75
N ASP A 62 -3.84 -8.46 -24.75
CA ASP A 62 -5.25 -8.13 -24.49
C ASP A 62 -5.48 -7.79 -23.00
N TYR A 63 -4.67 -8.37 -22.13
CA TYR A 63 -4.61 -7.97 -20.73
C TYR A 63 -3.20 -8.21 -20.15
N THR A 64 -2.72 -7.26 -19.40
CA THR A 64 -1.46 -7.38 -18.65
C THR A 64 -1.74 -7.25 -17.16
N ALA A 65 -1.60 -8.36 -16.43
CA ALA A 65 -1.68 -8.41 -14.99
C ALA A 65 -0.31 -8.06 -14.38
N LEU A 66 -0.23 -6.93 -13.71
CA LEU A 66 0.96 -6.44 -13.04
C LEU A 66 0.93 -6.78 -11.55
N GLY A 67 2.01 -7.38 -11.05
CA GLY A 67 2.36 -7.45 -9.64
C GLY A 67 3.40 -6.39 -9.30
N HIS A 68 3.82 -6.30 -8.07
CA HIS A 68 4.78 -5.38 -7.45
C HIS A 68 4.12 -4.32 -6.57
N LEU A 69 3.18 -3.52 -7.09
CA LEU A 69 2.56 -2.46 -6.32
C LEU A 69 1.35 -2.95 -5.52
N HIS A 70 1.22 -2.46 -4.29
CA HIS A 70 0.17 -2.85 -3.35
C HIS A 70 -1.15 -2.12 -3.58
N ARG A 71 -1.14 -0.98 -4.30
CA ARG A 71 -2.35 -0.28 -4.71
C ARG A 71 -2.85 -0.80 -6.06
N ALA A 72 -4.10 -1.25 -6.09
CA ALA A 72 -4.76 -1.64 -7.33
C ALA A 72 -4.99 -0.40 -8.20
N GLN A 73 -4.36 -0.34 -9.36
CA GLN A 73 -4.42 0.80 -10.27
C GLN A 73 -4.16 0.38 -11.72
N LYS A 74 -4.67 1.15 -12.66
CA LYS A 74 -4.35 1.01 -14.09
C LYS A 74 -3.16 1.88 -14.46
N ILE A 75 -2.43 1.45 -15.47
CA ILE A 75 -1.37 2.24 -16.09
C ILE A 75 -1.77 2.53 -17.53
N LYS A 76 -2.07 3.80 -17.83
CA LYS A 76 -2.55 4.29 -19.14
C LYS A 76 -3.87 3.64 -19.58
N GLN A 77 -3.91 2.32 -19.70
CA GLN A 77 -5.02 1.55 -20.26
C GLN A 77 -5.71 0.69 -19.20
N GLU A 78 -7.03 0.41 -19.37
CA GLU A 78 -7.78 -0.44 -18.45
C GLU A 78 -7.26 -1.88 -18.38
N TRP A 79 -6.67 -2.37 -19.46
CA TRP A 79 -6.14 -3.72 -19.56
C TRP A 79 -4.68 -3.88 -19.14
N ILE A 80 -4.02 -2.81 -18.66
CA ILE A 80 -2.69 -2.87 -18.05
C ILE A 80 -2.82 -2.41 -16.61
N ARG A 81 -2.87 -3.36 -15.66
CA ARG A 81 -3.25 -3.07 -14.29
C ARG A 81 -2.41 -3.79 -13.25
N TYR A 82 -2.16 -3.09 -12.16
CA TYR A 82 -1.78 -3.70 -10.89
C TYR A 82 -3.02 -4.26 -10.20
N ALA A 83 -2.94 -5.52 -9.78
CA ALA A 83 -3.99 -6.16 -8.98
C ALA A 83 -4.02 -5.60 -7.55
N GLY A 84 -2.89 -5.07 -7.09
CA GLY A 84 -2.69 -4.67 -5.71
C GLY A 84 -2.45 -5.86 -4.78
N SER A 85 -2.32 -5.59 -3.50
CA SER A 85 -2.24 -6.61 -2.46
C SER A 85 -3.61 -6.97 -1.91
N PRO A 86 -3.84 -8.22 -1.46
CA PRO A 86 -5.14 -8.64 -0.91
C PRO A 86 -5.44 -8.00 0.45
N LEU A 87 -4.40 -7.60 1.19
CA LEU A 87 -4.49 -6.92 2.48
C LEU A 87 -3.62 -5.65 2.47
N ALA A 88 -3.86 -4.74 3.40
CA ALA A 88 -2.99 -3.60 3.65
C ALA A 88 -1.74 -4.08 4.43
N TYR A 89 -0.55 -3.69 3.96
CA TYR A 89 0.74 -4.02 4.57
C TYR A 89 1.38 -2.84 5.31
N SER A 90 0.82 -1.65 5.16
CA SER A 90 1.27 -0.44 5.87
C SER A 90 0.09 0.45 6.21
N PHE A 91 0.30 1.36 7.17
CA PHE A 91 -0.73 2.34 7.54
C PHE A 91 -1.04 3.34 6.43
N SER A 92 -0.15 3.54 5.47
CA SER A 92 -0.44 4.34 4.28
C SER A 92 -1.52 3.73 3.37
N GLU A 93 -1.79 2.43 3.56
CA GLU A 93 -2.80 1.67 2.84
C GLU A 93 -4.11 1.48 3.63
N ALA A 94 -4.23 2.06 4.84
CA ALA A 94 -5.37 1.85 5.73
C ALA A 94 -6.73 2.18 5.10
N ASN A 95 -6.76 3.14 4.18
CA ASN A 95 -7.96 3.57 3.47
C ASN A 95 -8.11 2.94 2.08
N ASP A 96 -7.18 2.09 1.65
CA ASP A 96 -7.23 1.46 0.34
C ASP A 96 -8.32 0.38 0.29
N LYS A 97 -9.03 0.33 -0.82
CA LYS A 97 -10.01 -0.74 -1.09
C LYS A 97 -9.27 -1.96 -1.62
N LYS A 98 -8.97 -2.91 -0.74
CA LYS A 98 -8.30 -4.16 -1.09
C LYS A 98 -9.29 -5.15 -1.71
N GLY A 99 -8.83 -5.92 -2.70
CA GLY A 99 -9.72 -6.83 -3.41
C GLY A 99 -9.02 -7.74 -4.40
N ILE A 100 -9.81 -8.56 -5.06
CA ILE A 100 -9.37 -9.43 -6.15
C ILE A 100 -9.85 -8.84 -7.46
N THR A 101 -8.93 -8.64 -8.40
CA THR A 101 -9.24 -8.24 -9.76
C THR A 101 -9.68 -9.45 -10.57
N VAL A 102 -10.92 -9.43 -11.05
CA VAL A 102 -11.47 -10.46 -11.94
C VAL A 102 -11.49 -9.91 -13.35
N VAL A 103 -10.91 -10.65 -14.27
CA VAL A 103 -10.81 -10.27 -15.68
C VAL A 103 -11.52 -11.30 -16.53
N GLU A 104 -12.44 -10.86 -17.32
CA GLU A 104 -13.14 -11.66 -18.32
C GLU A 104 -12.65 -11.26 -19.72
N LEU A 105 -11.87 -12.13 -20.35
CA LEU A 105 -11.45 -11.94 -21.73
C LEU A 105 -12.61 -12.29 -22.67
N LYS A 106 -13.10 -11.30 -23.38
CA LYS A 106 -14.16 -11.42 -24.40
C LYS A 106 -13.56 -11.78 -25.76
N GLU A 107 -13.97 -11.11 -26.80
CA GLU A 107 -13.30 -11.21 -28.11
C GLU A 107 -11.91 -10.60 -28.06
N LYS A 108 -11.09 -10.93 -29.05
CA LYS A 108 -9.73 -10.39 -29.19
C LYS A 108 -9.74 -8.86 -29.07
N GLY A 109 -8.90 -8.33 -28.20
CA GLY A 109 -8.78 -6.90 -27.93
C GLY A 109 -9.81 -6.35 -26.93
N THR A 110 -10.66 -7.20 -26.33
CA THR A 110 -11.69 -6.76 -25.38
C THR A 110 -11.63 -7.54 -24.09
N CYS A 111 -11.61 -6.84 -22.96
CA CYS A 111 -11.75 -7.45 -21.64
C CYS A 111 -12.69 -6.64 -20.74
N LEU A 112 -13.34 -7.31 -19.81
CA LEU A 112 -14.10 -6.71 -18.73
C LEU A 112 -13.34 -6.91 -17.43
N VAL A 113 -13.17 -5.83 -16.69
CA VAL A 113 -12.43 -5.84 -15.42
C VAL A 113 -13.38 -5.44 -14.29
N ARG A 114 -13.44 -6.23 -13.25
CA ARG A 114 -14.19 -5.92 -12.02
C ARG A 114 -13.38 -6.28 -10.79
N THR A 115 -13.64 -5.61 -9.68
CA THR A 115 -12.99 -5.90 -8.39
C THR A 115 -13.99 -6.50 -7.43
N ILE A 116 -13.62 -7.59 -6.77
CA ILE A 116 -14.33 -8.17 -5.64
C ILE A 116 -13.61 -7.69 -4.39
N LEU A 117 -14.27 -6.86 -3.57
CA LEU A 117 -13.68 -6.32 -2.36
C LEU A 117 -13.51 -7.42 -1.30
N LEU A 118 -12.37 -7.41 -0.64
CA LEU A 118 -12.08 -8.27 0.49
C LEU A 118 -12.34 -7.53 1.80
N GLN A 119 -12.85 -8.27 2.79
CA GLN A 119 -13.05 -7.77 4.14
C GLN A 119 -12.01 -8.41 5.06
N PRO A 120 -11.00 -7.67 5.54
CA PRO A 120 -10.02 -8.21 6.47
C PRO A 120 -10.65 -8.49 7.83
N LYS A 121 -10.17 -9.53 8.52
CA LYS A 121 -10.59 -9.84 9.90
C LYS A 121 -10.21 -8.71 10.87
N THR A 122 -9.00 -8.17 10.71
CA THR A 122 -8.48 -7.04 11.47
C THR A 122 -8.13 -5.94 10.47
N LYS A 123 -8.68 -4.75 10.66
CA LYS A 123 -8.45 -3.59 9.78
C LYS A 123 -7.26 -2.79 10.26
N LEU A 124 -6.64 -2.02 9.37
CA LEU A 124 -5.69 -0.97 9.75
C LEU A 124 -6.43 0.36 9.86
N ALA A 125 -6.06 1.17 10.86
CA ALA A 125 -6.52 2.55 10.93
C ALA A 125 -5.43 3.49 11.47
N VAL A 126 -5.48 4.74 11.03
CA VAL A 126 -4.64 5.81 11.55
C VAL A 126 -5.54 6.77 12.31
N LEU A 127 -5.32 6.91 13.61
CA LEU A 127 -6.06 7.85 14.47
C LEU A 127 -5.16 9.05 14.73
N LYS A 128 -5.71 10.25 14.56
CA LYS A 128 -4.96 11.51 14.78
C LYS A 128 -5.82 12.50 15.52
N ASP A 129 -5.50 12.73 16.79
CA ASP A 129 -6.20 13.71 17.64
C ASP A 129 -5.39 14.01 18.90
N THR A 130 -5.94 14.84 19.78
CA THR A 130 -5.42 15.03 21.14
C THR A 130 -5.63 13.78 21.99
N LEU A 131 -4.77 13.58 22.99
CA LEU A 131 -4.87 12.44 23.91
C LEU A 131 -6.26 12.36 24.57
N LYS A 132 -6.80 13.50 24.97
CA LYS A 132 -8.13 13.58 25.58
C LYS A 132 -9.22 13.06 24.65
N ASN A 133 -9.20 13.46 23.39
CA ASN A 133 -10.20 13.03 22.40
C ASN A 133 -10.01 11.54 22.06
N LEU A 134 -8.78 11.09 21.85
CA LEU A 134 -8.48 9.68 21.58
C LEU A 134 -9.00 8.74 22.66
N LEU A 135 -8.97 9.16 23.92
CA LEU A 135 -9.49 8.38 25.05
C LEU A 135 -11.00 8.57 25.30
N SER A 136 -11.70 9.35 24.47
CA SER A 136 -13.14 9.56 24.57
C SER A 136 -13.93 8.45 23.87
N GLU A 137 -15.26 8.46 24.07
CA GLU A 137 -16.19 7.52 23.44
C GLU A 137 -16.18 7.61 21.90
N THR A 138 -15.73 8.73 21.33
CA THR A 138 -15.63 8.94 19.87
C THR A 138 -14.83 7.87 19.16
N TYR A 139 -13.80 7.33 19.83
CA TYR A 139 -12.90 6.31 19.29
C TYR A 139 -13.16 4.90 19.84
N GLN A 140 -14.29 4.67 20.50
CA GLN A 140 -14.60 3.38 21.12
C GLN A 140 -14.61 2.21 20.13
N GLU A 141 -15.05 2.42 18.89
CA GLU A 141 -15.07 1.39 17.86
C GLU A 141 -13.70 0.84 17.49
N PHE A 142 -12.63 1.61 17.73
CA PHE A 142 -11.26 1.24 17.41
C PHE A 142 -10.55 0.44 18.51
N GLN A 143 -11.17 0.24 19.66
CA GLN A 143 -10.55 -0.49 20.79
C GLN A 143 -10.28 -1.97 20.47
N THR A 144 -11.06 -2.53 19.55
CA THR A 144 -10.93 -3.93 19.12
C THR A 144 -11.12 -4.06 17.60
N GLY A 145 -10.54 -5.10 16.99
CA GLY A 145 -10.72 -5.37 15.55
C GLY A 145 -9.85 -4.52 14.62
N TYR A 146 -8.96 -3.70 15.17
CA TYR A 146 -8.05 -2.85 14.40
C TYR A 146 -6.61 -3.00 14.84
N TYR A 147 -5.69 -2.88 13.88
CA TYR A 147 -4.30 -2.50 14.14
C TYR A 147 -4.18 -0.99 13.93
N LEU A 148 -3.62 -0.29 14.90
CA LEU A 148 -3.67 1.16 14.97
C LEU A 148 -2.27 1.80 14.91
N SER A 149 -2.19 2.85 14.10
CA SER A 149 -1.17 3.90 14.19
C SER A 149 -1.82 5.12 14.83
N ILE A 150 -1.36 5.52 16.01
CA ILE A 150 -1.93 6.64 16.75
C ILE A 150 -0.97 7.83 16.70
N ARG A 151 -1.50 8.99 16.31
CA ARG A 151 -0.78 10.26 16.21
C ARG A 151 -1.38 11.25 17.18
N VAL A 152 -0.65 11.54 18.25
CA VAL A 152 -1.08 12.46 19.31
C VAL A 152 -0.66 13.87 18.94
N THR A 153 -1.62 14.82 18.95
CA THR A 153 -1.42 16.18 18.45
C THR A 153 -1.29 17.26 19.55
N ASP A 154 -1.26 16.84 20.82
CA ASP A 154 -1.14 17.76 21.94
C ASP A 154 0.17 18.55 21.87
N GLU A 155 0.07 19.88 22.09
CA GLU A 155 1.22 20.78 22.13
C GLU A 155 1.91 20.79 23.51
N GLU A 156 1.22 20.36 24.55
CA GLU A 156 1.72 20.30 25.92
C GLU A 156 2.43 18.98 26.19
N MET A 157 3.26 18.97 27.24
CA MET A 157 3.89 17.74 27.71
C MET A 157 2.85 16.84 28.36
N LEU A 158 2.72 15.63 27.86
CA LEU A 158 1.76 14.62 28.35
C LEU A 158 2.43 13.64 29.30
N GLU A 159 1.73 13.28 30.34
CA GLU A 159 2.16 12.21 31.25
C GLU A 159 1.71 10.83 30.72
N TYR A 160 2.69 9.99 30.45
CA TYR A 160 2.50 8.58 30.04
C TYR A 160 1.48 8.36 28.90
N PRO A 161 1.51 9.11 27.79
CA PRO A 161 0.48 9.02 26.75
C PRO A 161 0.44 7.64 26.11
N VAL A 162 1.59 7.02 25.85
CA VAL A 162 1.70 5.70 25.24
C VAL A 162 1.05 4.63 26.11
N GLN A 163 1.34 4.59 27.41
CA GLN A 163 0.77 3.61 28.33
C GLN A 163 -0.74 3.74 28.45
N ARG A 164 -1.25 4.98 28.52
CA ARG A 164 -2.69 5.24 28.57
C ARG A 164 -3.41 4.77 27.31
N LEU A 165 -2.83 5.02 26.13
CA LEU A 165 -3.37 4.55 24.86
C LEU A 165 -3.30 3.04 24.71
N GLN A 166 -2.21 2.38 25.15
CA GLN A 166 -2.09 0.93 25.14
C GLN A 166 -3.13 0.22 26.00
N GLN A 167 -3.49 0.82 27.14
CA GLN A 167 -4.55 0.28 28.00
C GLN A 167 -5.93 0.33 27.34
N THR A 168 -6.15 1.32 26.46
CA THR A 168 -7.43 1.52 25.76
C THR A 168 -7.50 0.77 24.44
N PHE A 169 -6.42 0.77 23.66
CA PHE A 169 -6.37 0.24 22.30
C PHE A 169 -5.47 -0.99 22.23
N SER A 170 -6.06 -2.16 22.35
CA SER A 170 -5.32 -3.44 22.35
C SER A 170 -4.53 -3.73 21.08
N GLY A 171 -4.94 -3.16 19.96
CA GLY A 171 -4.29 -3.30 18.66
C GLY A 171 -3.36 -2.16 18.26
N MET A 172 -2.93 -1.31 19.19
CA MET A 172 -1.99 -0.24 18.91
C MET A 172 -0.59 -0.80 18.60
N LEU A 173 -0.11 -0.59 17.35
CA LEU A 173 1.21 -1.03 16.88
C LEU A 173 2.23 0.09 16.92
N GLU A 174 1.82 1.34 16.71
CA GLU A 174 2.70 2.50 16.81
C GLU A 174 1.98 3.71 17.43
N CYS A 175 2.77 4.54 18.11
CA CYS A 175 2.32 5.82 18.63
C CYS A 175 3.36 6.89 18.31
N ARG A 176 2.92 8.00 17.72
CA ARG A 176 3.77 9.16 17.40
C ARG A 176 3.18 10.41 18.03
N ILE A 177 4.04 11.28 18.54
CA ILE A 177 3.64 12.61 18.99
C ILE A 177 3.97 13.57 17.85
N GLU A 178 2.94 14.21 17.28
CA GLU A 178 3.03 15.15 16.16
C GLU A 178 2.53 16.52 16.62
N ASN A 179 3.38 17.27 17.30
CA ASN A 179 3.08 18.67 17.65
C ASN A 179 3.86 19.64 16.74
N ARG A 180 3.46 20.91 16.72
CA ARG A 180 4.06 21.95 15.87
C ARG A 180 5.57 22.11 16.13
N ARG A 181 6.00 21.98 17.39
CA ARG A 181 7.42 22.13 17.77
C ARG A 181 8.25 20.99 17.17
N MET A 182 7.75 19.76 17.18
CA MET A 182 8.46 18.62 16.58
C MET A 182 8.47 18.68 15.05
N LEU A 183 7.35 19.10 14.43
CA LEU A 183 7.27 19.28 12.99
C LEU A 183 8.24 20.35 12.49
N SER A 184 8.41 21.46 13.23
CA SER A 184 9.37 22.52 12.87
C SER A 184 10.84 22.12 13.03
N GLN A 185 11.14 21.11 13.83
CA GLN A 185 12.50 20.61 14.06
C GLN A 185 12.83 19.34 13.23
N GLY A 186 11.91 18.84 12.42
CA GLY A 186 12.09 17.61 11.64
C GLY A 186 12.25 16.35 12.49
N ILE A 187 11.91 16.39 13.79
CA ILE A 187 12.08 15.31 14.74
C ILE A 187 10.73 14.61 14.93
N THR A 188 10.55 13.47 14.27
CA THR A 188 9.46 12.53 14.60
C THR A 188 10.01 11.49 15.58
N LYS A 189 9.71 11.63 16.88
CA LYS A 189 9.95 10.54 17.83
C LYS A 189 8.86 9.49 17.67
N SER A 190 9.15 8.38 17.01
CA SER A 190 8.32 7.18 17.04
C SER A 190 8.72 6.36 18.28
N ALA A 191 7.77 6.07 19.15
CA ALA A 191 7.94 4.99 20.12
C ALA A 191 7.63 3.68 19.36
N ASP A 192 8.66 2.95 18.97
CA ASP A 192 8.51 1.61 18.40
C ASP A 192 8.18 0.65 19.55
N LEU A 193 6.95 0.15 19.57
CA LEU A 193 6.43 -0.73 20.61
C LEU A 193 7.00 -2.16 20.53
N SER A 194 7.67 -2.52 19.45
CA SER A 194 8.35 -3.82 19.30
C SER A 194 9.49 -4.03 20.30
N VAL A 195 9.97 -2.95 20.93
CA VAL A 195 11.06 -2.99 21.95
C VAL A 195 10.54 -3.33 23.35
N LEU A 196 9.22 -3.23 23.61
CA LEU A 196 8.64 -3.41 24.95
C LEU A 196 8.17 -4.85 25.25
N GLU A 197 8.18 -5.76 24.28
CA GLU A 197 7.75 -7.16 24.48
C GLU A 197 8.84 -8.11 25.03
N LYS A 198 10.02 -7.63 25.36
CA LYS A 198 10.99 -8.46 26.08
C LYS A 198 10.75 -8.42 27.58
N LYS A 199 9.67 -9.05 28.06
CA LYS A 199 9.65 -9.52 29.45
C LYS A 199 10.64 -10.67 29.60
N PRO A 200 11.53 -10.64 30.61
CA PRO A 200 12.32 -11.81 30.94
C PRO A 200 11.37 -12.93 31.35
N LYS A 201 11.59 -14.11 30.83
CA LYS A 201 10.95 -15.33 31.33
C LYS A 201 11.58 -15.61 32.66
N GLU A 202 10.82 -15.53 33.74
CA GLU A 202 11.11 -16.26 34.97
C GLU A 202 10.75 -17.73 34.79
#